data_ea01d30f823baa73b166fc0335e9b5ed
#
_entry.id   ea01d30f823baa73b166fc0335e9b5ed
#
_cell.length_a   1.000
_cell.length_b   1.000
_cell.length_c   1.000
_cell.angle_alpha   90.00
_cell.angle_beta   90.00
_cell.angle_gamma   90.00
#
_symmetry.space_group_name_H-M   'P 1'
#
loop_
_entity.id
_entity.type
_entity.pdbx_description
1 polymer ?
#
loop_
_entity_poly.entity_id
_entity_poly.type
_entity_poly.pdbx_seq_one_letter_code
_entity_poly.pdbx_strand_id
1 'polypeptide(L)'
;MLPVGSARPGMRHAGADTICSMSDLGERVTVLVYSNSADVRALVRTAVGRRPAPDTGRIDWVECANHAEVVAQLDEGGLDVVILDGEAQPTGGMGLARQFKYEIDDCPPIVVLIARRQDGWLASWSLADAVINTPLDPIEAAAVVAEQLRHRKAGIPVVR
;
A
#
# COMPACT_ATOMS: atom_id res chain seq x y z
N MET A 1 0.19 62.99 6.09
CA MET A 1 0.82 62.33 6.29
C MET A 1 0.70 61.06 6.40
N LEU A 2 1.09 60.24 6.17
CA LEU A 2 0.98 59.17 6.09
C LEU A 2 1.44 58.14 6.10
N PRO A 3 1.46 57.33 6.37
CA PRO A 3 1.99 56.35 6.42
C PRO A 3 1.73 55.33 5.79
N VAL A 4 2.25 54.92 5.37
CA VAL A 4 2.27 54.02 4.72
C VAL A 4 2.16 52.78 5.14
N GLY A 5 1.35 52.05 4.97
CA GLY A 5 1.24 50.77 5.25
C GLY A 5 2.15 49.97 4.56
N SER A 6 3.07 49.60 5.13
CA SER A 6 4.03 48.82 4.49
C SER A 6 3.49 47.42 4.28
N ALA A 7 3.36 47.10 3.10
CA ALA A 7 3.09 45.74 2.75
C ALA A 7 4.19 44.88 3.27
N ARG A 8 3.85 43.74 3.74
CA ARG A 8 4.81 42.78 4.31
C ARG A 8 5.06 41.69 3.32
N PRO A 9 6.07 41.76 2.52
CA PRO A 9 6.30 40.79 1.46
C PRO A 9 6.65 39.40 1.97
N GLY A 10 7.19 39.30 3.15
CA GLY A 10 7.59 38.01 3.68
C GLY A 10 6.48 37.04 3.92
N MET A 11 5.28 37.52 4.15
CA MET A 11 4.14 36.63 4.43
C MET A 11 3.69 35.83 3.20
N ARG A 12 3.94 36.39 2.01
CA ARG A 12 3.54 35.72 0.77
C ARG A 12 4.38 34.50 0.48
N HIS A 13 5.66 34.56 0.77
CA HIS A 13 6.56 33.42 0.57
C HIS A 13 6.24 32.26 1.50
N ALA A 14 5.96 32.57 2.75
CA ALA A 14 5.58 31.54 3.71
C ALA A 14 4.30 30.81 3.31
N GLY A 15 3.34 31.54 2.76
CA GLY A 15 2.10 30.95 2.28
C GLY A 15 2.32 30.00 1.10
N ALA A 16 3.16 30.37 0.17
CA ALA A 16 3.46 29.54 -0.99
C ALA A 16 4.16 28.25 -0.59
N ASP A 17 5.14 28.35 0.29
CA ASP A 17 5.84 27.17 0.80
C ASP A 17 4.90 26.25 1.55
N THR A 18 4.00 26.80 2.35
CA THR A 18 3.01 26.04 3.08
C THR A 18 2.08 25.28 2.13
N ILE A 19 1.65 25.91 1.04
CA ILE A 19 0.79 25.27 0.04
C ILE A 19 1.49 24.09 -0.62
N CYS A 20 2.75 24.24 -1.02
CA CYS A 20 3.53 23.16 -1.60
C CYS A 20 3.68 21.98 -0.65
N SER A 21 3.98 22.26 0.61
CA SER A 21 4.10 21.25 1.65
C SER A 21 2.79 20.51 1.89
N MET A 22 1.69 21.23 1.87
CA MET A 22 0.37 20.65 2.06
C MET A 22 -0.06 19.76 0.90
N SER A 23 0.34 20.09 -0.32
CA SER A 23 0.08 19.24 -1.48
C SER A 23 0.75 17.89 -1.35
N ASP A 24 1.99 17.88 -0.90
CA ASP A 24 2.72 16.64 -0.66
C ASP A 24 2.15 15.84 0.52
N LEU A 25 1.66 16.53 1.54
CA LEU A 25 1.08 15.88 2.72
C LEU A 25 -0.35 15.41 2.47
N GLY A 26 -1.02 15.97 1.47
CA GLY A 26 -2.44 15.70 1.22
C GLY A 26 -2.73 14.38 0.54
N GLU A 27 -1.77 13.83 -0.21
CA GLU A 27 -2.00 12.58 -0.90
C GLU A 27 -1.83 11.40 0.06
N ARG A 28 -2.92 10.68 0.28
CA ARG A 28 -2.94 9.49 1.12
C ARG A 28 -3.40 8.29 0.33
N VAL A 29 -2.80 7.15 0.63
CA VAL A 29 -3.16 5.87 0.03
C VAL A 29 -3.41 4.88 1.15
N THR A 30 -4.31 3.94 0.92
CA THR A 30 -4.68 2.94 1.90
C THR A 30 -4.12 1.59 1.50
N VAL A 31 -3.29 1.01 2.36
CA VAL A 31 -2.68 -0.29 2.13
C VAL A 31 -3.12 -1.24 3.23
N LEU A 32 -3.70 -2.37 2.83
CA LEU A 32 -4.07 -3.42 3.76
C LEU A 32 -2.93 -4.42 3.89
N VAL A 33 -2.66 -4.86 5.11
CA VAL A 33 -1.73 -5.96 5.38
C VAL A 33 -2.44 -7.03 6.18
N TYR A 34 -2.39 -8.25 5.68
CA TYR A 34 -2.98 -9.41 6.32
C TYR A 34 -1.92 -10.43 6.74
N SER A 35 -1.95 -10.78 7.99
CA SER A 35 -1.25 -11.93 8.57
C SER A 35 -1.89 -12.25 9.92
N ASN A 36 -1.96 -13.52 10.27
CA ASN A 36 -2.37 -13.91 11.61
C ASN A 36 -1.32 -13.57 12.68
N SER A 37 -0.11 -13.21 12.25
CA SER A 37 0.98 -12.79 13.14
C SER A 37 1.09 -11.27 13.19
N ALA A 38 0.93 -10.69 14.37
CA ALA A 38 1.13 -9.27 14.58
C ALA A 38 2.58 -8.83 14.27
N ASP A 39 3.54 -9.70 14.53
CA ASP A 39 4.95 -9.43 14.24
C ASP A 39 5.19 -9.30 12.74
N VAL A 40 4.60 -10.17 11.93
CA VAL A 40 4.71 -10.09 10.47
C VAL A 40 4.10 -8.79 9.96
N ARG A 41 2.92 -8.41 10.45
CA ARG A 41 2.29 -7.13 10.06
C ARG A 41 3.19 -5.94 10.40
N ALA A 42 3.78 -5.94 11.60
CA ALA A 42 4.70 -4.89 12.02
C ALA A 42 5.95 -4.84 11.15
N LEU A 43 6.52 -5.98 10.81
CA LEU A 43 7.70 -6.06 9.92
C LEU A 43 7.40 -5.49 8.54
N VAL A 44 6.25 -5.81 7.97
CA VAL A 44 5.84 -5.28 6.66
C VAL A 44 5.71 -3.76 6.72
N ARG A 45 5.03 -3.24 7.72
CA ARG A 45 4.86 -1.80 7.90
C ARG A 45 6.19 -1.07 8.05
N THR A 46 7.12 -1.66 8.81
CA THR A 46 8.46 -1.10 9.01
C THR A 46 9.29 -1.14 7.73
N ALA A 47 9.23 -2.25 7.00
CA ALA A 47 10.00 -2.44 5.77
C ALA A 47 9.53 -1.49 4.66
N VAL A 48 8.23 -1.36 4.46
CA VAL A 48 7.66 -0.49 3.44
C VAL A 48 7.73 0.98 3.85
N GLY A 49 7.53 1.25 5.14
CA GLY A 49 7.56 2.60 5.68
C GLY A 49 6.28 3.38 5.44
N ARG A 50 6.30 4.65 5.82
CA ARG A 50 5.13 5.52 5.70
C ARG A 50 4.91 6.03 4.28
N ARG A 51 5.96 6.10 3.50
CA ARG A 51 5.93 6.60 2.13
C ARG A 51 6.98 5.82 1.34
N PRO A 52 6.56 4.83 0.56
CA PRO A 52 7.50 3.91 -0.08
C PRO A 52 8.36 4.54 -1.17
N ALA A 53 7.92 5.65 -1.75
CA ALA A 53 8.69 6.41 -2.73
C ALA A 53 8.28 7.89 -2.70
N PRO A 54 9.13 8.81 -3.18
CA PRO A 54 8.82 10.24 -3.16
C PRO A 54 7.56 10.62 -3.95
N ASP A 55 7.25 9.87 -5.00
CA ASP A 55 6.11 10.11 -5.89
C ASP A 55 4.82 9.40 -5.45
N THR A 56 4.87 8.62 -4.38
CA THR A 56 3.68 7.95 -3.84
C THR A 56 3.11 8.73 -2.65
N GLY A 57 1.84 8.51 -2.36
CA GLY A 57 1.21 9.09 -1.19
C GLY A 57 1.70 8.47 0.12
N ARG A 58 1.30 9.07 1.22
CA ARG A 58 1.54 8.50 2.55
C ARG A 58 0.56 7.38 2.79
N ILE A 59 1.05 6.30 3.36
CA ILE A 59 0.25 5.11 3.60
C ILE A 59 -0.55 5.24 4.90
N ASP A 60 -1.85 5.02 4.79
CA ASP A 60 -2.71 4.70 5.93
C ASP A 60 -2.84 3.18 5.95
N TRP A 61 -2.32 2.56 7.00
CA TRP A 61 -2.28 1.11 7.11
C TRP A 61 -3.58 0.56 7.70
N VAL A 62 -4.09 -0.50 7.06
CA VAL A 62 -5.20 -1.30 7.58
C VAL A 62 -4.64 -2.68 7.89
N GLU A 63 -4.66 -3.07 9.15
CA GLU A 63 -4.16 -4.39 9.58
C GLU A 63 -5.31 -5.35 9.77
N CYS A 64 -5.19 -6.53 9.19
CA CYS A 64 -6.17 -7.61 9.33
C CYS A 64 -5.48 -8.86 9.85
N ALA A 65 -6.08 -9.48 10.85
CA ALA A 65 -5.55 -10.67 11.49
C ALA A 65 -6.22 -11.96 11.00
N ASN A 66 -7.36 -11.84 10.32
CA ASN A 66 -8.13 -13.00 9.84
C ASN A 66 -8.82 -12.69 8.51
N HIS A 67 -9.32 -13.75 7.88
CA HIS A 67 -9.99 -13.67 6.59
C HIS A 67 -11.23 -12.76 6.61
N ALA A 68 -12.04 -12.86 7.66
CA ALA A 68 -13.28 -12.07 7.76
C ALA A 68 -13.00 -10.57 7.76
N GLU A 69 -11.94 -10.12 8.44
CA GLU A 69 -11.54 -8.73 8.45
C GLU A 69 -11.11 -8.25 7.06
N VAL A 70 -10.38 -9.08 6.32
CA VAL A 70 -9.95 -8.75 4.96
C VAL A 70 -11.15 -8.58 4.04
N VAL A 71 -12.10 -9.50 4.09
CA VAL A 71 -13.32 -9.44 3.28
C VAL A 71 -14.10 -8.16 3.61
N ALA A 72 -14.28 -7.85 4.88
CA ALA A 72 -14.99 -6.65 5.31
C ALA A 72 -14.34 -5.38 4.75
N GLN A 73 -13.02 -5.29 4.78
CA GLN A 73 -12.30 -4.13 4.26
C GLN A 73 -12.40 -4.03 2.74
N LEU A 74 -12.36 -5.15 2.04
CA LEU A 74 -12.53 -5.16 0.59
C LEU A 74 -13.95 -4.75 0.18
N ASP A 75 -14.95 -5.18 0.93
CA ASP A 75 -16.35 -4.80 0.70
C ASP A 75 -16.59 -3.31 0.94
N GLU A 76 -15.92 -2.71 1.91
CA GLU A 76 -15.98 -1.26 2.12
C GLU A 76 -15.33 -0.49 0.97
N GLY A 77 -14.36 -1.08 0.31
CA GLY A 77 -13.61 -0.45 -0.76
C GLY A 77 -12.59 0.57 -0.28
N GLY A 78 -12.01 1.29 -1.25
CA GLY A 78 -11.05 2.36 -0.93
C GLY A 78 -9.63 1.89 -0.69
N LEU A 79 -9.32 0.63 -0.94
CA LEU A 79 -7.97 0.08 -0.81
C LEU A 79 -7.18 0.31 -2.10
N ASP A 80 -5.95 0.75 -1.95
CA ASP A 80 -5.05 0.98 -3.08
C ASP A 80 -4.13 -0.19 -3.37
N VAL A 81 -3.68 -0.90 -2.33
CA VAL A 81 -2.88 -2.12 -2.43
C VAL A 81 -3.23 -3.05 -1.27
N VAL A 82 -3.21 -4.34 -1.53
CA VAL A 82 -3.45 -5.39 -0.53
C VAL A 82 -2.21 -6.28 -0.44
N ILE A 83 -1.67 -6.44 0.77
CA ILE A 83 -0.52 -7.31 1.03
C ILE A 83 -1.01 -8.50 1.85
N LEU A 84 -0.83 -9.69 1.32
CA LEU A 84 -1.29 -10.94 1.94
C LEU A 84 -0.12 -11.83 2.30
N ASP A 85 -0.09 -12.30 3.53
CA ASP A 85 0.93 -13.25 3.99
C ASP A 85 0.59 -14.65 3.48
N GLY A 86 1.46 -15.18 2.60
CA GLY A 86 1.29 -16.52 2.03
C GLY A 86 1.35 -17.63 3.05
N GLU A 87 1.99 -17.39 4.20
CA GLU A 87 2.15 -18.39 5.26
C GLU A 87 1.11 -18.26 6.39
N ALA A 88 0.16 -17.34 6.25
CA ALA A 88 -0.85 -17.10 7.28
C ALA A 88 -1.75 -18.32 7.49
N GLN A 89 -2.17 -18.51 8.73
CA GLN A 89 -3.02 -19.64 9.13
C GLN A 89 -4.33 -19.10 9.73
N PRO A 90 -5.44 -19.80 9.57
CA PRO A 90 -5.64 -21.03 8.78
C PRO A 90 -5.74 -20.78 7.28
N THR A 91 -5.90 -19.53 6.84
CA THR A 91 -6.09 -19.20 5.43
C THR A 91 -4.86 -18.48 4.89
N GLY A 92 -4.13 -19.12 3.99
CA GLY A 92 -2.96 -18.53 3.36
C GLY A 92 -3.29 -17.45 2.35
N GLY A 93 -2.41 -16.47 2.24
CA GLY A 93 -2.61 -15.31 1.36
C GLY A 93 -2.74 -15.65 -0.11
N MET A 94 -2.13 -16.74 -0.58
CA MET A 94 -2.22 -17.15 -1.99
C MET A 94 -3.63 -17.58 -2.37
N GLY A 95 -4.29 -18.36 -1.49
CA GLY A 95 -5.68 -18.76 -1.70
C GLY A 95 -6.61 -17.56 -1.68
N LEU A 96 -6.38 -16.64 -0.75
CA LEU A 96 -7.15 -15.40 -0.67
C LEU A 96 -6.96 -14.53 -1.90
N ALA A 97 -5.73 -14.38 -2.38
CA ALA A 97 -5.45 -13.60 -3.58
C ALA A 97 -6.25 -14.12 -4.77
N ARG A 98 -6.22 -15.44 -4.99
CA ARG A 98 -6.97 -16.06 -6.07
C ARG A 98 -8.48 -15.85 -5.91
N GLN A 99 -9.00 -16.04 -4.71
CA GLN A 99 -10.41 -15.83 -4.41
C GLN A 99 -10.83 -14.40 -4.75
N PHE A 100 -10.13 -13.40 -4.23
CA PHE A 100 -10.49 -12.01 -4.45
C PHE A 100 -10.40 -11.59 -5.91
N LYS A 101 -9.43 -12.12 -6.66
CA LYS A 101 -9.31 -11.85 -8.09
C LYS A 101 -10.50 -12.38 -8.89
N TYR A 102 -11.12 -13.45 -8.45
CA TYR A 102 -12.33 -13.99 -9.09
C TYR A 102 -13.62 -13.31 -8.63
N GLU A 103 -13.69 -12.92 -7.37
CA GLU A 103 -14.92 -12.41 -6.77
C GLU A 103 -15.11 -10.91 -6.89
N ILE A 104 -14.00 -10.14 -7.00
CA ILE A 104 -14.05 -8.68 -6.95
C ILE A 104 -13.68 -8.10 -8.31
N ASP A 105 -14.61 -7.39 -8.94
CA ASP A 105 -14.40 -6.82 -10.27
C ASP A 105 -13.33 -5.72 -10.28
N ASP A 106 -13.38 -4.80 -9.34
CA ASP A 106 -12.37 -3.74 -9.19
C ASP A 106 -11.40 -4.08 -8.06
N CYS A 107 -10.83 -5.27 -8.13
CA CYS A 107 -9.88 -5.75 -7.13
C CYS A 107 -8.61 -4.88 -7.14
N PRO A 108 -8.19 -4.35 -5.97
CA PRO A 108 -6.92 -3.63 -5.92
C PRO A 108 -5.74 -4.57 -6.21
N PRO A 109 -4.57 -4.04 -6.58
CA PRO A 109 -3.38 -4.85 -6.73
C PRO A 109 -3.08 -5.66 -5.47
N ILE A 110 -2.75 -6.92 -5.65
CA ILE A 110 -2.45 -7.85 -4.55
C ILE A 110 -0.98 -8.23 -4.59
N VAL A 111 -0.32 -8.05 -3.46
CA VAL A 111 1.06 -8.47 -3.23
C VAL A 111 1.04 -9.63 -2.24
N VAL A 112 1.74 -10.70 -2.54
CA VAL A 112 1.82 -11.87 -1.66
C VAL A 112 3.23 -11.99 -1.09
N LEU A 113 3.32 -12.23 0.21
CA LEU A 113 4.58 -12.55 0.86
C LEU A 113 4.85 -14.04 0.69
N ILE A 114 6.03 -14.41 0.22
CA ILE A 114 6.43 -15.81 0.07
C ILE A 114 7.71 -16.08 0.85
N ALA A 115 7.73 -17.21 1.56
CA ALA A 115 8.87 -17.60 2.37
C ALA A 115 9.96 -18.30 1.53
N ARG A 116 9.60 -18.88 0.41
CA ARG A 116 10.52 -19.64 -0.44
C ARG A 116 10.44 -19.20 -1.87
N ARG A 117 11.57 -18.90 -2.47
CA ARG A 117 11.62 -18.49 -3.89
C ARG A 117 11.04 -19.53 -4.83
N GLN A 118 11.18 -20.82 -4.49
CA GLN A 118 10.64 -21.92 -5.28
C GLN A 118 9.10 -21.93 -5.32
N ASP A 119 8.45 -21.20 -4.41
CA ASP A 119 6.99 -21.05 -4.39
C ASP A 119 6.49 -19.94 -5.33
N GLY A 120 7.39 -19.33 -6.12
CA GLY A 120 7.03 -18.29 -7.08
C GLY A 120 5.94 -18.72 -8.08
N TRP A 121 5.91 -20.00 -8.46
CA TRP A 121 4.86 -20.53 -9.33
C TRP A 121 3.48 -20.53 -8.66
N LEU A 122 3.44 -20.74 -7.34
CA LEU A 122 2.21 -20.63 -6.55
C LEU A 122 1.70 -19.18 -6.53
N ALA A 123 2.61 -18.22 -6.46
CA ALA A 123 2.25 -16.81 -6.54
C ALA A 123 1.62 -16.49 -7.90
N SER A 124 2.17 -17.01 -8.99
CA SER A 124 1.57 -16.87 -10.32
C SER A 124 0.20 -17.54 -10.40
N TRP A 125 0.07 -18.74 -9.81
CA TRP A 125 -1.21 -19.43 -9.72
C TRP A 125 -2.26 -18.63 -8.93
N SER A 126 -1.84 -17.89 -7.92
CA SER A 126 -2.72 -17.08 -7.09
C SER A 126 -3.23 -15.81 -7.77
N LEU A 127 -2.71 -15.49 -8.96
CA LEU A 127 -2.99 -14.26 -9.70
C LEU A 127 -2.54 -12.99 -8.97
N ALA A 128 -1.58 -13.11 -8.07
CA ALA A 128 -1.00 -11.94 -7.40
C ALA A 128 -0.28 -11.05 -8.42
N ASP A 129 -0.38 -9.74 -8.21
CA ASP A 129 0.27 -8.75 -9.09
C ASP A 129 1.76 -8.66 -8.84
N ALA A 130 2.18 -8.93 -7.62
CA ALA A 130 3.58 -8.93 -7.23
C ALA A 130 3.81 -9.84 -6.03
N VAL A 131 5.07 -10.15 -5.78
CA VAL A 131 5.50 -10.94 -4.62
C VAL A 131 6.63 -10.24 -3.91
N ILE A 132 6.71 -10.46 -2.60
CA ILE A 132 7.84 -10.03 -1.79
C ILE A 132 8.35 -11.27 -1.07
N ASN A 133 9.65 -11.51 -1.17
CA ASN A 133 10.28 -12.63 -0.49
C ASN A 133 10.55 -12.30 0.98
N THR A 134 10.40 -13.28 1.85
CA THR A 134 10.83 -13.16 3.24
C THR A 134 12.12 -13.94 3.45
N PRO A 135 13.03 -13.47 4.31
CA PRO A 135 12.92 -12.28 5.16
C PRO A 135 12.87 -11.00 4.35
N LEU A 136 12.13 -10.02 4.87
CA LEU A 136 11.84 -8.79 4.13
C LEU A 136 13.09 -7.92 3.97
N ASP A 137 13.35 -7.53 2.72
CA ASP A 137 14.30 -6.48 2.41
C ASP A 137 13.54 -5.15 2.30
N PRO A 138 13.83 -4.14 3.12
CA PRO A 138 13.11 -2.87 3.09
C PRO A 138 13.14 -2.17 1.73
N ILE A 139 14.26 -2.28 1.01
CA ILE A 139 14.40 -1.65 -0.31
C ILE A 139 13.48 -2.34 -1.32
N GLU A 140 13.50 -3.67 -1.36
CA GLU A 140 12.64 -4.46 -2.23
C GLU A 140 11.16 -4.27 -1.89
N ALA A 141 10.81 -4.35 -0.61
CA ALA A 141 9.43 -4.21 -0.15
C ALA A 141 8.86 -2.84 -0.51
N ALA A 142 9.60 -1.78 -0.24
CA ALA A 142 9.17 -0.43 -0.58
C ALA A 142 9.01 -0.24 -2.10
N ALA A 143 9.96 -0.77 -2.88
CA ALA A 143 9.92 -0.66 -4.34
C ALA A 143 8.70 -1.39 -4.93
N VAL A 144 8.40 -2.60 -4.46
CA VAL A 144 7.25 -3.38 -4.93
C VAL A 144 5.94 -2.66 -4.61
N VAL A 145 5.78 -2.20 -3.39
CA VAL A 145 4.55 -1.50 -2.99
C VAL A 145 4.40 -0.19 -3.76
N ALA A 146 5.47 0.57 -3.92
CA ALA A 146 5.45 1.82 -4.69
C ALA A 146 5.01 1.58 -6.14
N GLU A 147 5.51 0.52 -6.77
CA GLU A 147 5.11 0.15 -8.13
C GLU A 147 3.61 -0.16 -8.21
N GLN A 148 3.08 -0.94 -7.28
CA GLN A 148 1.66 -1.27 -7.27
C GLN A 148 0.78 -0.04 -7.01
N LEU A 149 1.22 0.88 -6.18
CA LEU A 149 0.53 2.15 -5.97
C LEU A 149 0.49 2.98 -7.27
N ARG A 150 1.58 3.01 -8.02
CA ARG A 150 1.62 3.70 -9.32
C ARG A 150 0.67 3.04 -10.33
N HIS A 151 0.64 1.72 -10.37
CA HIS A 151 -0.28 0.98 -11.25
C HIS A 151 -1.73 1.30 -10.90
N ARG A 152 -2.07 1.30 -9.63
CA ARG A 152 -3.42 1.63 -9.18
C ARG A 152 -3.82 3.05 -9.58
N LYS A 153 -2.94 4.01 -9.36
CA LYS A 153 -3.16 5.41 -9.70
C LYS A 153 -3.32 5.64 -11.21
N ALA A 154 -2.53 4.94 -12.01
CA ALA A 154 -2.57 5.04 -13.46
C ALA A 154 -3.74 4.26 -14.10
N GLY A 155 -4.50 3.50 -13.31
CA GLY A 155 -5.59 2.67 -13.82
C GLY A 155 -5.11 1.48 -14.65
N ILE A 156 -3.88 1.02 -14.43
CA ILE A 156 -3.36 -0.16 -15.13
C ILE A 156 -4.11 -1.39 -14.64
N PRO A 157 -4.65 -2.22 -15.56
CA PRO A 157 -5.39 -3.40 -15.15
C PRO A 157 -4.53 -4.34 -14.30
N VAL A 158 -5.15 -4.86 -13.25
CA VAL A 158 -4.52 -5.88 -12.42
C VAL A 158 -4.55 -7.25 -13.11
N VAL A 159 -3.69 -8.15 -12.64
CA VAL A 159 -3.67 -9.53 -13.12
C VAL A 159 -5.02 -10.21 -12.84
N ARG A 160 -5.52 -10.97 -13.81
CA ARG A 160 -6.75 -11.76 -13.68
C ARG A 160 -6.58 -13.14 -14.25
#